data_fe03cbbf97875715bfb379619e061e94
#
_entry.id   fe03cbbf97875715bfb379619e061e94
#
_cell.length_a   1.000
_cell.length_b   1.000
_cell.length_c   1.000
_cell.angle_alpha   90.00
_cell.angle_beta   90.00
_cell.angle_gamma   90.00
#
_symmetry.space_group_name_H-M   'P 1'
#
loop_
_entity.id
_entity.type
_entity.pdbx_description
1 polymer ?
#
loop_
_entity_poly.entity_id
_entity_poly.type
_entity_poly.pdbx_seq_one_letter_code
_entity_poly.pdbx_strand_id
1 'polypeptide(L)'
;MRCIDCGAQLNPSSHFCDQCGAPARDAEETRIARQSAATPARYDADDDIESVVFTARPTMLFIKIGYVAAVVGAILLTIGLNLINLVAIPWYIWLPLALALLLIPAYYHLKRNMIRYTLTDSKIEIDYGLIARTTRNIPLAKIQDVTVSASIPQRILGFGDVVVDNASELGGSTILHNINNPRHYADLILRQLRRWHSTQAVN
;
A
#
# COMPACT_ATOMS: atom_id res chain seq x y z
N MET A 1 30.11 25.93 -51.75
CA MET A 1 29.47 24.60 -51.55
C MET A 1 28.30 24.50 -52.51
N ARG A 2 27.93 23.29 -52.94
CA ARG A 2 26.74 23.07 -53.78
C ARG A 2 25.71 22.27 -53.01
N CYS A 3 24.45 22.59 -53.16
CA CYS A 3 23.33 21.86 -52.55
C CYS A 3 23.28 20.42 -53.10
N ILE A 4 23.12 19.44 -52.23
CA ILE A 4 23.11 18.01 -52.59
C ILE A 4 21.82 17.67 -53.37
N ASP A 5 20.71 18.34 -53.06
CA ASP A 5 19.40 18.02 -53.66
C ASP A 5 19.13 18.76 -54.97
N CYS A 6 19.51 20.05 -55.13
CA CYS A 6 19.20 20.82 -56.31
C CYS A 6 20.40 21.35 -57.11
N GLY A 7 21.65 21.13 -56.63
CA GLY A 7 22.91 21.54 -57.26
C GLY A 7 23.19 23.04 -57.22
N ALA A 8 22.36 23.88 -56.62
CA ALA A 8 22.53 25.31 -56.50
C ALA A 8 23.76 25.68 -55.66
N GLN A 9 24.44 26.81 -55.98
CA GLN A 9 25.54 27.29 -55.15
C GLN A 9 25.02 27.84 -53.80
N LEU A 10 25.55 27.28 -52.71
CA LEU A 10 25.21 27.67 -51.35
C LEU A 10 26.22 28.69 -50.84
N ASN A 11 25.71 29.71 -50.15
CA ASN A 11 26.59 30.62 -49.40
C ASN A 11 27.20 29.85 -48.21
N PRO A 12 28.50 30.04 -47.89
CA PRO A 12 29.19 29.32 -46.81
C PRO A 12 28.53 29.49 -45.41
N SER A 13 27.74 30.52 -45.23
CA SER A 13 27.07 30.84 -43.96
C SER A 13 25.57 30.47 -43.90
N SER A 14 24.98 29.92 -44.97
CA SER A 14 23.55 29.56 -44.97
C SER A 14 23.33 28.16 -44.38
N HIS A 15 22.35 28.04 -43.52
CA HIS A 15 21.94 26.76 -42.91
C HIS A 15 20.94 25.97 -43.78
N PHE A 16 20.35 26.65 -44.79
CA PHE A 16 19.35 26.05 -45.70
C PHE A 16 19.60 26.55 -47.12
N CYS A 17 19.24 25.76 -48.13
CA CYS A 17 19.34 26.15 -49.52
C CYS A 17 18.23 27.11 -49.87
N ASP A 18 18.55 28.29 -50.43
CA ASP A 18 17.58 29.32 -50.81
C ASP A 18 16.69 28.94 -51.98
N GLN A 19 17.05 27.89 -52.75
CA GLN A 19 16.27 27.44 -53.88
C GLN A 19 15.35 26.25 -53.58
N CYS A 20 15.73 25.33 -52.70
CA CYS A 20 14.92 24.11 -52.43
C CYS A 20 14.60 23.90 -50.95
N GLY A 21 15.12 24.75 -50.02
CA GLY A 21 14.83 24.65 -48.61
C GLY A 21 15.60 23.49 -47.90
N ALA A 22 16.42 22.72 -48.61
CA ALA A 22 17.15 21.62 -48.01
C ALA A 22 18.25 22.12 -47.05
N PRO A 23 18.53 21.42 -45.92
CA PRO A 23 19.57 21.81 -44.98
C PRO A 23 20.95 21.77 -45.61
N ALA A 24 21.74 22.84 -45.43
CA ALA A 24 23.05 23.06 -46.05
C ALA A 24 24.22 22.39 -45.34
N ARG A 25 24.02 21.76 -44.19
CA ARG A 25 25.04 21.06 -43.39
C ARG A 25 24.78 19.57 -43.26
N ASP A 26 25.86 18.83 -43.27
CA ASP A 26 25.91 17.37 -43.21
C ASP A 26 25.11 16.79 -42.04
N ALA A 27 24.56 15.65 -42.31
CA ALA A 27 23.74 14.84 -41.39
C ALA A 27 24.49 14.34 -40.12
N GLU A 28 25.62 14.93 -39.80
CA GLU A 28 26.43 14.57 -38.62
C GLU A 28 25.73 14.93 -37.32
N GLU A 29 25.10 16.11 -37.30
CA GLU A 29 24.35 16.55 -36.11
C GLU A 29 23.05 15.72 -35.86
N THR A 30 22.46 15.22 -36.95
CA THR A 30 21.31 14.31 -36.89
C THR A 30 21.70 12.88 -36.46
N ARG A 31 22.96 12.47 -36.70
CA ARG A 31 23.49 11.19 -36.21
C ARG A 31 23.72 11.18 -34.73
N ILE A 32 24.19 12.28 -34.14
CA ILE A 32 24.38 12.40 -32.69
C ILE A 32 23.00 12.33 -31.97
N ALA A 33 21.97 12.98 -32.51
CA ALA A 33 20.62 12.90 -31.96
C ALA A 33 19.99 11.50 -32.10
N ARG A 34 20.33 10.74 -33.19
CA ARG A 34 19.87 9.35 -33.34
C ARG A 34 20.68 8.35 -32.52
N GLN A 35 21.93 8.62 -32.22
CA GLN A 35 22.73 7.77 -31.30
C GLN A 35 22.38 8.04 -29.83
N SER A 36 21.84 9.24 -29.51
CA SER A 36 21.30 9.54 -28.19
C SER A 36 19.83 9.10 -28.02
N ALA A 37 19.16 8.62 -29.07
CA ALA A 37 18.02 7.74 -28.90
C ALA A 37 18.57 6.39 -28.43
N ALA A 38 19.06 6.39 -27.19
CA ALA A 38 19.40 5.20 -26.45
C ALA A 38 18.26 4.20 -26.72
N THR A 39 18.62 3.03 -27.22
CA THR A 39 17.84 1.80 -27.06
C THR A 39 17.12 1.95 -25.73
N PRO A 40 15.76 1.92 -25.67
CA PRO A 40 15.11 1.97 -24.39
C PRO A 40 15.79 0.91 -23.55
N ALA A 41 16.44 1.34 -22.47
CA ALA A 41 17.10 0.45 -21.54
C ALA A 41 16.08 -0.66 -21.35
N ARG A 42 16.43 -1.87 -21.77
CA ARG A 42 15.63 -3.05 -21.55
C ARG A 42 15.47 -3.04 -20.05
N TYR A 43 14.31 -2.66 -19.62
CA TYR A 43 13.93 -2.73 -18.22
C TYR A 43 13.94 -4.22 -17.95
N ASP A 44 15.05 -4.69 -17.42
CA ASP A 44 15.20 -6.08 -17.02
C ASP A 44 14.21 -6.24 -15.87
N ALA A 45 13.01 -6.72 -16.21
CA ALA A 45 11.93 -6.97 -15.28
C ALA A 45 12.31 -8.04 -14.21
N ASP A 46 13.52 -8.58 -14.31
CA ASP A 46 14.07 -9.56 -13.38
C ASP A 46 14.82 -8.92 -12.19
N ASP A 47 15.23 -7.65 -12.28
CA ASP A 47 15.97 -6.98 -11.19
C ASP A 47 15.03 -6.37 -10.11
N ASP A 48 13.72 -6.35 -10.35
CA ASP A 48 12.72 -5.77 -9.45
C ASP A 48 11.85 -6.81 -8.74
N ILE A 49 12.36 -8.03 -8.48
CA ILE A 49 11.69 -8.96 -7.58
C ILE A 49 11.86 -8.46 -6.15
N GLU A 50 11.02 -7.49 -5.78
CA GLU A 50 10.94 -7.01 -4.40
C GLU A 50 10.71 -8.19 -3.45
N SER A 51 11.66 -8.45 -2.58
CA SER A 51 11.51 -9.52 -1.61
C SER A 51 10.53 -9.12 -0.50
N VAL A 52 9.50 -9.94 -0.30
CA VAL A 52 8.54 -9.74 0.78
C VAL A 52 9.13 -10.22 2.09
N VAL A 53 9.34 -9.32 3.04
CA VAL A 53 9.86 -9.64 4.38
C VAL A 53 8.76 -10.22 5.26
N PHE A 54 7.58 -9.58 5.28
CA PHE A 54 6.39 -10.11 5.93
C PHE A 54 5.11 -9.56 5.35
N THR A 55 4.01 -10.29 5.60
CA THR A 55 2.65 -9.81 5.38
C THR A 55 1.86 -9.95 6.67
N ALA A 56 1.24 -8.86 7.13
CA ALA A 56 0.43 -8.83 8.35
C ALA A 56 -1.00 -8.38 8.05
N ARG A 57 -1.93 -8.81 8.90
CA ARG A 57 -3.33 -8.37 8.89
C ARG A 57 -3.75 -8.00 10.32
N PRO A 58 -4.74 -7.11 10.49
CA PRO A 58 -5.30 -6.84 11.81
C PRO A 58 -5.77 -8.10 12.53
N THR A 59 -5.70 -8.13 13.86
CA THR A 59 -6.09 -9.29 14.68
C THR A 59 -7.54 -9.71 14.48
N MET A 60 -7.84 -11.00 14.61
CA MET A 60 -9.21 -11.53 14.63
C MET A 60 -9.85 -11.55 16.01
N LEU A 61 -9.09 -11.22 17.06
CA LEU A 61 -9.53 -11.46 18.43
C LEU A 61 -10.83 -10.74 18.77
N PHE A 62 -10.92 -9.45 18.44
CA PHE A 62 -12.15 -8.67 18.66
C PHE A 62 -13.36 -9.23 17.92
N ILE A 63 -13.14 -9.72 16.72
CA ILE A 63 -14.21 -10.30 15.88
C ILE A 63 -14.71 -11.59 16.52
N LYS A 64 -13.80 -12.46 16.99
CA LYS A 64 -14.16 -13.69 17.70
C LYS A 64 -14.94 -13.39 18.98
N ILE A 65 -14.45 -12.45 19.79
CA ILE A 65 -15.16 -11.99 21.00
C ILE A 65 -16.51 -11.41 20.62
N GLY A 66 -16.60 -10.62 19.57
CA GLY A 66 -17.85 -10.05 19.06
C GLY A 66 -18.87 -11.13 18.67
N TYR A 67 -18.47 -12.20 18.02
CA TYR A 67 -19.36 -13.32 17.70
C TYR A 67 -19.84 -14.04 18.95
N VAL A 68 -18.93 -14.33 19.90
CA VAL A 68 -19.32 -14.96 21.18
C VAL A 68 -20.29 -14.06 21.94
N ALA A 69 -20.00 -12.77 22.05
CA ALA A 69 -20.87 -11.80 22.71
C ALA A 69 -22.25 -11.69 22.02
N ALA A 70 -22.30 -11.72 20.69
CA ALA A 70 -23.56 -11.69 19.94
C ALA A 70 -24.41 -12.93 20.20
N VAL A 71 -23.79 -14.13 20.22
CA VAL A 71 -24.50 -15.39 20.50
C VAL A 71 -25.02 -15.41 21.94
N VAL A 72 -24.15 -15.09 22.92
CA VAL A 72 -24.53 -15.03 24.33
C VAL A 72 -25.63 -13.97 24.54
N GLY A 73 -25.48 -12.79 23.93
CA GLY A 73 -26.48 -11.73 23.98
C GLY A 73 -27.81 -12.15 23.39
N ALA A 74 -27.84 -12.86 22.27
CA ALA A 74 -29.07 -13.40 21.67
C ALA A 74 -29.77 -14.42 22.59
N ILE A 75 -29.00 -15.30 23.25
CA ILE A 75 -29.52 -16.29 24.19
C ILE A 75 -30.11 -15.57 25.43
N LEU A 76 -29.36 -14.64 26.03
CA LEU A 76 -29.83 -13.89 27.20
C LEU A 76 -31.07 -13.04 26.89
N LEU A 77 -31.11 -12.43 25.71
CA LEU A 77 -32.27 -11.68 25.25
C LEU A 77 -33.49 -12.60 25.13
N THR A 78 -33.33 -13.77 24.53
CA THR A 78 -34.41 -14.76 24.38
C THR A 78 -34.91 -15.23 25.75
N ILE A 79 -34.01 -15.58 26.67
CA ILE A 79 -34.38 -16.03 28.03
C ILE A 79 -35.06 -14.88 28.78
N GLY A 80 -34.49 -13.67 28.77
CA GLY A 80 -35.02 -12.51 29.50
C GLY A 80 -36.45 -12.14 29.07
N LEU A 81 -36.70 -12.14 27.78
CA LEU A 81 -38.01 -11.80 27.25
C LEU A 81 -39.07 -12.90 27.54
N ASN A 82 -38.66 -14.19 27.57
CA ASN A 82 -39.54 -15.27 28.00
C ASN A 82 -39.89 -15.21 29.50
N LEU A 83 -38.93 -14.82 30.35
CA LEU A 83 -39.14 -14.68 31.80
C LEU A 83 -40.10 -13.52 32.16
N ILE A 84 -40.07 -12.44 31.40
CA ILE A 84 -40.90 -11.27 31.67
C ILE A 84 -42.37 -11.49 31.25
N ASN A 85 -42.68 -12.55 30.52
CA ASN A 85 -44.02 -12.95 30.04
C ASN A 85 -44.81 -11.81 29.35
N LEU A 86 -44.08 -10.79 28.87
CA LEU A 86 -44.68 -9.52 28.45
C LEU A 86 -45.40 -9.62 27.10
N VAL A 87 -44.94 -10.53 26.22
CA VAL A 87 -45.56 -10.81 24.93
C VAL A 87 -45.14 -12.19 24.48
N ALA A 88 -46.10 -13.05 24.07
CA ALA A 88 -45.81 -14.25 23.30
C ALA A 88 -45.30 -13.87 21.91
N ILE A 89 -44.05 -13.42 21.82
CA ILE A 89 -43.48 -13.03 20.55
C ILE A 89 -43.20 -14.28 19.73
N PRO A 90 -43.78 -14.43 18.55
CA PRO A 90 -43.63 -15.61 17.74
C PRO A 90 -42.20 -15.79 17.25
N TRP A 91 -41.76 -17.04 17.11
CA TRP A 91 -40.39 -17.41 16.76
C TRP A 91 -39.89 -16.76 15.48
N TYR A 92 -40.73 -16.42 14.52
CA TYR A 92 -40.40 -15.74 13.27
C TYR A 92 -39.94 -14.28 13.43
N ILE A 93 -40.15 -13.67 14.61
CA ILE A 93 -39.62 -12.34 14.97
C ILE A 93 -38.24 -12.49 15.64
N TRP A 94 -38.07 -13.51 16.48
CA TRP A 94 -36.82 -13.76 17.21
C TRP A 94 -35.66 -14.14 16.31
N LEU A 95 -35.94 -14.99 15.33
CA LEU A 95 -34.91 -15.50 14.43
C LEU A 95 -34.23 -14.37 13.63
N PRO A 96 -34.94 -13.45 12.97
CA PRO A 96 -34.31 -12.34 12.29
C PRO A 96 -33.63 -11.34 13.25
N LEU A 97 -34.14 -11.15 14.46
CA LEU A 97 -33.51 -10.29 15.46
C LEU A 97 -32.16 -10.86 15.93
N ALA A 98 -32.12 -12.15 16.24
CA ALA A 98 -30.89 -12.84 16.59
C ALA A 98 -29.88 -12.82 15.43
N LEU A 99 -30.36 -13.01 14.20
CA LEU A 99 -29.53 -12.94 13.00
C LEU A 99 -28.98 -11.53 12.76
N ALA A 100 -29.79 -10.49 13.00
CA ALA A 100 -29.38 -9.10 12.90
C ALA A 100 -28.22 -8.77 13.86
N LEU A 101 -28.22 -9.34 15.06
CA LEU A 101 -27.15 -9.17 16.03
C LEU A 101 -25.81 -9.73 15.53
N LEU A 102 -25.82 -10.80 14.74
CA LEU A 102 -24.63 -11.39 14.12
C LEU A 102 -24.07 -10.54 12.95
N LEU A 103 -24.88 -9.64 12.37
CA LEU A 103 -24.40 -8.75 11.31
C LEU A 103 -23.33 -7.77 11.80
N ILE A 104 -23.34 -7.41 13.09
CA ILE A 104 -22.35 -6.50 13.66
C ILE A 104 -20.95 -7.09 13.58
N PRO A 105 -20.64 -8.24 14.17
CA PRO A 105 -19.31 -8.85 14.04
C PRO A 105 -18.98 -9.28 12.60
N ALA A 106 -19.99 -9.65 11.78
CA ALA A 106 -19.80 -9.96 10.37
C ALA A 106 -19.30 -8.74 9.57
N TYR A 107 -19.86 -7.54 9.82
CA TYR A 107 -19.37 -6.29 9.22
C TYR A 107 -17.90 -6.01 9.57
N TYR A 108 -17.53 -6.14 10.86
CA TYR A 108 -16.14 -5.96 11.28
C TYR A 108 -15.21 -7.02 10.72
N HIS A 109 -15.69 -8.24 10.54
CA HIS A 109 -14.94 -9.31 9.88
C HIS A 109 -14.63 -8.95 8.42
N LEU A 110 -15.63 -8.48 7.69
CA LEU A 110 -15.43 -8.03 6.31
C LEU A 110 -14.46 -6.86 6.24
N LYS A 111 -14.65 -5.83 7.07
CA LYS A 111 -13.78 -4.65 7.14
C LYS A 111 -12.32 -5.01 7.43
N ARG A 112 -12.07 -5.97 8.32
CA ARG A 112 -10.72 -6.44 8.62
C ARG A 112 -10.04 -7.11 7.42
N ASN A 113 -10.79 -7.93 6.68
CA ASN A 113 -10.25 -8.63 5.51
C ASN A 113 -9.87 -7.69 4.37
N MET A 114 -10.33 -6.45 4.41
CA MET A 114 -10.00 -5.40 3.45
C MET A 114 -8.63 -4.79 3.65
N ILE A 115 -7.97 -5.04 4.80
CA ILE A 115 -6.69 -4.40 5.13
C ILE A 115 -5.58 -5.44 5.15
N ARG A 116 -4.50 -5.15 4.42
CA ARG A 116 -3.27 -5.94 4.39
C ARG A 116 -2.07 -5.01 4.49
N TYR A 117 -1.13 -5.36 5.33
CA TYR A 117 0.15 -4.70 5.48
C TYR A 117 1.25 -5.61 4.94
N THR A 118 2.06 -5.14 4.01
CA THR A 118 3.19 -5.89 3.45
C THR A 118 4.45 -5.05 3.60
N LEU A 119 5.50 -5.61 4.19
CA LEU A 119 6.83 -5.05 4.18
C LEU A 119 7.66 -5.74 3.12
N THR A 120 8.22 -4.95 2.22
CA THR A 120 9.23 -5.39 1.26
C THR A 120 10.62 -4.87 1.66
N ASP A 121 11.63 -5.18 0.89
CA ASP A 121 12.99 -4.68 1.07
C ASP A 121 13.15 -3.19 0.76
N SER A 122 12.19 -2.57 0.04
CA SER A 122 12.25 -1.16 -0.39
C SER A 122 11.17 -0.27 0.21
N LYS A 123 9.99 -0.84 0.57
CA LYS A 123 8.79 -0.07 0.99
C LYS A 123 7.89 -0.83 1.94
N ILE A 124 7.00 -0.09 2.61
CA ILE A 124 5.81 -0.64 3.28
C ILE A 124 4.60 -0.39 2.37
N GLU A 125 3.89 -1.45 2.00
CA GLU A 125 2.65 -1.39 1.26
C GLU A 125 1.46 -1.60 2.19
N ILE A 126 0.45 -0.75 2.05
CA ILE A 126 -0.80 -0.86 2.79
C ILE A 126 -1.93 -0.94 1.77
N ASP A 127 -2.50 -2.11 1.68
CA ASP A 127 -3.65 -2.36 0.82
C ASP A 127 -4.95 -2.15 1.59
N TYR A 128 -5.83 -1.34 1.05
CA TYR A 128 -7.18 -1.11 1.53
C TYR A 128 -8.20 -1.50 0.47
N GLY A 129 -9.25 -2.21 0.88
CA GLY A 129 -10.41 -2.49 0.05
C GLY A 129 -10.48 -3.91 -0.50
N LEU A 130 -11.73 -4.35 -0.79
CA LEU A 130 -12.05 -5.65 -1.36
C LEU A 130 -12.35 -5.55 -2.85
N ILE A 131 -13.15 -4.56 -3.25
CA ILE A 131 -13.62 -4.33 -4.63
C ILE A 131 -12.83 -3.18 -5.25
N ALA A 132 -12.80 -2.01 -4.61
CA ALA A 132 -11.92 -0.92 -4.98
C ALA A 132 -10.65 -1.01 -4.12
N ARG A 133 -9.52 -1.33 -4.73
CA ARG A 133 -8.24 -1.50 -4.03
C ARG A 133 -7.47 -0.19 -4.08
N THR A 134 -7.11 0.33 -2.93
CA THR A 134 -6.19 1.46 -2.78
C THR A 134 -4.93 0.96 -2.11
N THR A 135 -3.79 1.08 -2.78
CA THR A 135 -2.49 0.72 -2.23
C THR A 135 -1.73 2.00 -1.88
N ARG A 136 -1.31 2.12 -0.63
CA ARG A 136 -0.43 3.18 -0.17
C ARG A 136 0.97 2.63 0.02
N ASN A 137 1.93 3.21 -0.69
CA ASN A 137 3.34 2.82 -0.63
C ASN A 137 4.12 3.86 0.18
N ILE A 138 4.90 3.39 1.15
CA ILE A 138 5.77 4.20 1.99
C ILE A 138 7.20 3.69 1.80
N PRO A 139 8.04 4.42 1.04
CA PRO A 139 9.45 4.04 0.86
C PRO A 139 10.20 4.01 2.19
N LEU A 140 11.06 3.02 2.40
CA LEU A 140 11.89 2.90 3.60
C LEU A 140 12.78 4.14 3.81
N ALA A 141 13.23 4.77 2.72
CA ALA A 141 13.99 6.02 2.74
C ALA A 141 13.29 7.18 3.48
N LYS A 142 11.96 7.16 3.56
CA LYS A 142 11.16 8.22 4.19
C LYS A 142 10.75 7.91 5.61
N ILE A 143 11.05 6.73 6.12
CA ILE A 143 10.71 6.33 7.50
C ILE A 143 11.73 6.95 8.45
N GLN A 144 11.23 7.67 9.46
CA GLN A 144 12.05 8.34 10.47
C GLN A 144 12.06 7.57 11.79
N ASP A 145 10.89 7.09 12.23
CA ASP A 145 10.75 6.38 13.49
C ASP A 145 9.67 5.30 13.43
N VAL A 146 9.80 4.30 14.29
CA VAL A 146 8.84 3.20 14.42
C VAL A 146 8.52 3.00 15.90
N THR A 147 7.31 3.37 16.29
CA THR A 147 6.83 3.29 17.66
C THR A 147 5.77 2.21 17.80
N VAL A 148 5.80 1.47 18.91
CA VAL A 148 4.74 0.51 19.27
C VAL A 148 3.84 1.12 20.32
N SER A 149 2.55 1.24 20.00
CA SER A 149 1.51 1.72 20.91
C SER A 149 0.54 0.59 21.24
N ALA A 150 0.23 0.41 22.50
CA ALA A 150 -0.76 -0.56 22.94
C ALA A 150 -1.47 -0.07 24.20
N SER A 151 -2.78 -0.02 24.15
CA SER A 151 -3.63 0.22 25.34
C SER A 151 -3.55 -0.96 26.31
N ILE A 152 -3.99 -0.74 27.55
CA ILE A 152 -3.97 -1.80 28.59
C ILE A 152 -4.65 -3.09 28.11
N PRO A 153 -5.89 -3.07 27.55
CA PRO A 153 -6.52 -4.29 27.08
C PRO A 153 -5.80 -4.93 25.87
N GLN A 154 -5.26 -4.12 24.96
CA GLN A 154 -4.46 -4.61 23.84
C GLN A 154 -3.22 -5.36 24.33
N ARG A 155 -2.55 -4.80 25.33
CA ARG A 155 -1.34 -5.36 25.91
C ARG A 155 -1.58 -6.71 26.60
N ILE A 156 -2.69 -6.84 27.33
CA ILE A 156 -3.09 -8.10 27.99
C ILE A 156 -3.42 -9.17 26.93
N LEU A 157 -4.04 -8.78 25.83
CA LEU A 157 -4.48 -9.67 24.78
C LEU A 157 -3.40 -9.93 23.70
N GLY A 158 -2.21 -9.34 23.83
CA GLY A 158 -1.05 -9.62 22.99
C GLY A 158 -1.07 -8.97 21.60
N PHE A 159 -1.83 -7.89 21.39
CA PHE A 159 -1.84 -7.13 20.15
C PHE A 159 -1.66 -5.62 20.43
N GLY A 160 -1.48 -4.83 19.37
CA GLY A 160 -1.29 -3.39 19.47
C GLY A 160 -1.14 -2.76 18.09
N ASP A 161 -0.77 -1.49 18.10
CA ASP A 161 -0.58 -0.70 16.91
C ASP A 161 0.92 -0.43 16.69
N VAL A 162 1.36 -0.49 15.43
CA VAL A 162 2.71 -0.06 15.04
C VAL A 162 2.56 1.26 14.30
N VAL A 163 3.12 2.32 14.86
CA VAL A 163 3.13 3.67 14.31
C VAL A 163 4.44 3.85 13.57
N VAL A 164 4.36 4.15 12.29
CA VAL A 164 5.50 4.43 11.42
C VAL A 164 5.46 5.90 11.04
N ASP A 165 6.41 6.67 11.54
CA ASP A 165 6.54 8.08 11.23
C ASP A 165 7.36 8.26 9.95
N ASN A 166 6.82 9.03 9.01
CA ASN A 166 7.46 9.28 7.74
C ASN A 166 7.61 10.79 7.46
N ALA A 167 8.65 11.16 6.70
CA ALA A 167 8.98 12.52 6.30
C ALA A 167 8.12 13.05 5.14
N SER A 168 6.89 12.57 4.94
CA SER A 168 6.03 13.08 3.86
C SER A 168 5.18 14.25 4.33
N GLU A 169 5.05 15.28 3.48
CA GLU A 169 4.32 16.54 3.74
C GLU A 169 2.81 16.34 4.03
N LEU A 170 2.22 15.20 3.68
CA LEU A 170 0.77 14.93 3.76
C LEU A 170 0.32 14.14 5.00
N GLY A 171 1.08 14.17 6.08
CA GLY A 171 0.66 13.56 7.34
C GLY A 171 1.60 12.49 7.85
N GLY A 172 2.65 12.97 8.40
CA GLY A 172 3.73 12.41 9.17
C GLY A 172 3.69 11.00 9.73
N SER A 173 2.54 10.41 10.02
CA SER A 173 2.49 9.07 10.62
C SER A 173 1.51 8.14 9.95
N THR A 174 1.87 6.88 9.86
CA THR A 174 1.00 5.81 9.39
C THR A 174 0.88 4.73 10.47
N ILE A 175 -0.35 4.36 10.80
CA ILE A 175 -0.62 3.43 11.88
C ILE A 175 -1.06 2.08 11.30
N LEU A 176 -0.32 1.04 11.63
CA LEU A 176 -0.70 -0.34 11.36
C LEU A 176 -1.52 -0.84 12.56
N HIS A 177 -2.85 -0.83 12.41
CA HIS A 177 -3.77 -1.07 13.50
C HIS A 177 -3.93 -2.54 13.90
N ASN A 178 -3.99 -2.78 15.21
CA ASN A 178 -4.37 -4.05 15.82
C ASN A 178 -3.60 -5.27 15.29
N ILE A 179 -2.28 -5.19 15.25
CA ILE A 179 -1.41 -6.30 14.83
C ILE A 179 -1.10 -7.19 16.03
N ASN A 180 -1.18 -8.52 15.81
CA ASN A 180 -0.71 -9.48 16.82
C ASN A 180 0.81 -9.35 16.98
N ASN A 181 1.28 -9.35 18.23
CA ASN A 181 2.70 -9.22 18.56
C ASN A 181 3.38 -8.02 17.87
N PRO A 182 2.94 -6.78 18.11
CA PRO A 182 3.39 -5.60 17.37
C PRO A 182 4.88 -5.33 17.49
N ARG A 183 5.51 -5.71 18.62
CA ARG A 183 6.96 -5.58 18.83
C ARG A 183 7.77 -6.37 17.82
N HIS A 184 7.33 -7.59 17.51
CA HIS A 184 8.00 -8.44 16.52
C HIS A 184 8.02 -7.75 15.13
N TYR A 185 6.91 -7.18 14.71
CA TYR A 185 6.82 -6.49 13.41
C TYR A 185 7.59 -5.17 13.41
N ALA A 186 7.57 -4.42 14.51
CA ALA A 186 8.38 -3.22 14.65
C ALA A 186 9.89 -3.55 14.55
N ASP A 187 10.35 -4.64 15.21
CA ASP A 187 11.72 -5.09 15.10
C ASP A 187 12.12 -5.51 13.68
N LEU A 188 11.22 -6.16 12.95
CA LEU A 188 11.44 -6.50 11.54
C LEU A 188 11.60 -5.25 10.67
N ILE A 189 10.72 -4.26 10.85
CA ILE A 189 10.80 -2.98 10.13
C ILE A 189 12.14 -2.28 10.44
N LEU A 190 12.52 -2.18 11.73
CA LEU A 190 13.77 -1.57 12.15
C LEU A 190 15.01 -2.31 11.62
N ARG A 191 14.98 -3.65 11.55
CA ARG A 191 16.04 -4.44 10.95
C ARG A 191 16.18 -4.16 9.46
N GLN A 192 15.05 -4.07 8.75
CA GLN A 192 15.05 -3.78 7.32
C GLN A 192 15.54 -2.36 7.04
N LEU A 193 15.13 -1.40 7.86
CA LEU A 193 15.60 -0.02 7.79
C LEU A 193 17.13 0.08 7.94
N ARG A 194 17.71 -0.64 8.93
CA ARG A 194 19.17 -0.70 9.11
C ARG A 194 19.89 -1.31 7.92
N ARG A 195 19.35 -2.39 7.34
CA ARG A 195 19.93 -3.00 6.13
C ARG A 195 19.91 -2.02 4.97
N TRP A 196 18.78 -1.34 4.77
CA TRP A 196 18.64 -0.37 3.69
C TRP A 196 19.67 0.77 3.83
N HIS A 197 19.84 1.34 5.03
CA HIS A 197 20.84 2.37 5.29
C HIS A 197 22.28 1.86 5.11
N SER A 198 22.60 0.64 5.51
CA SER A 198 23.93 0.08 5.32
C SER A 198 24.27 -0.13 3.84
N THR A 199 23.32 -0.51 3.01
CA THR A 199 23.51 -0.68 1.57
C THR A 199 23.73 0.67 0.87
N GLN A 200 23.05 1.73 1.30
CA GLN A 200 23.24 3.08 0.75
C GLN A 200 24.56 3.74 1.16
N ALA A 201 25.13 3.36 2.30
CA ALA A 201 26.39 3.91 2.78
C ALA A 201 27.64 3.32 2.04
N VAL A 202 27.46 2.24 1.30
CA VAL A 202 28.53 1.53 0.57
C VAL A 202 28.59 1.93 -0.92
N ASN A 203 27.50 2.52 -1.45
CA ASN A 203 27.42 3.05 -2.82
C ASN A 203 27.66 4.55 -2.86
#